data_270988a75c1539f75c035415d3141468
#
_entry.id   270988a75c1539f75c035415d3141468
#
_cell.length_a   1.000
_cell.length_b   1.000
_cell.length_c   1.000
_cell.angle_alpha   90.00
_cell.angle_beta   90.00
_cell.angle_gamma   90.00
#
_symmetry.space_group_name_H-M   'P 1'
#
loop_
_entity.id
_entity.type
_entity.pdbx_description
1 polymer ?
#
loop_
_entity_poly.entity_id
_entity_poly.type
_entity_poly.pdbx_seq_one_letter_code
_entity_poly.pdbx_strand_id
1 'polypeptide(L)'
;MQGGESRDELTAILCDGIACDGFIWKYLWDDLARTVRVAHWHYRGHGRSGRPVVPERIDLLDHVNDLDQVRRAIGDGPVVLLGHSMGCQVAIESFRLRPERIRGLVLICGASGRITHTFRGTNVLAQLLPRFIERVDAHPHLARALWSRVPADMALWIGKLMGDFDAGTIHLEDLLPYMKHMVDIDLPMFLHMLRSAGEHSAADLLANIDVPALVIGGDKDSFTPPVYAEQMAAALPKGELLMLAGATHVAPLERKEIVNERIEQFLREKVGA
;
A
#
# COMPACT_ATOMS: atom_id res chain seq x y z
N MET A 1 23.75 28.27 8.47
CA MET A 1 23.28 27.71 9.74
C MET A 1 22.08 26.85 9.38
N GLN A 2 22.25 25.54 9.37
CA GLN A 2 21.19 24.60 9.13
C GLN A 2 20.31 24.59 10.38
N GLY A 3 19.03 24.98 10.25
CA GLY A 3 18.06 24.87 11.30
C GLY A 3 17.96 23.40 11.75
N GLY A 4 18.17 23.12 13.04
CA GLY A 4 17.98 21.81 13.60
C GLY A 4 16.53 21.38 13.37
N GLU A 5 16.33 20.30 12.60
CA GLU A 5 15.03 19.67 12.46
C GLU A 5 14.52 19.32 13.88
N SER A 6 13.38 19.88 14.27
CA SER A 6 12.76 19.56 15.54
C SER A 6 12.41 18.06 15.55
N ARG A 7 12.93 17.30 16.49
CA ARG A 7 12.61 15.87 16.68
C ARG A 7 11.13 15.61 16.98
N ASP A 8 10.36 16.65 17.19
CA ASP A 8 8.94 16.59 17.56
C ASP A 8 7.99 16.94 16.39
N GLU A 9 8.53 17.21 15.20
CA GLU A 9 7.71 17.47 14.02
C GLU A 9 7.08 16.16 13.48
N LEU A 10 5.75 16.18 13.26
CA LEU A 10 5.01 15.04 12.73
C LEU A 10 5.46 14.71 11.31
N THR A 11 5.75 13.44 11.07
CA THR A 11 6.11 12.97 9.73
C THR A 11 5.05 11.99 9.20
N ALA A 12 4.48 12.28 8.04
CA ALA A 12 3.66 11.34 7.28
C ALA A 12 4.58 10.37 6.51
N ILE A 13 4.48 9.06 6.80
CA ILE A 13 5.24 8.04 6.07
C ILE A 13 4.30 7.29 5.15
N LEU A 14 4.64 7.28 3.85
CA LEU A 14 3.84 6.66 2.81
C LEU A 14 4.32 5.23 2.56
N CYS A 15 3.43 4.26 2.75
CA CYS A 15 3.66 2.82 2.56
C CYS A 15 2.90 2.36 1.32
N ASP A 16 3.62 1.99 0.29
CA ASP A 16 3.10 1.61 -1.02
C ASP A 16 2.28 0.31 -1.00
N GLY A 17 1.49 0.12 -2.05
CA GLY A 17 0.99 -1.20 -2.41
C GLY A 17 2.07 -2.09 -3.02
N ILE A 18 1.75 -3.36 -3.23
CA ILE A 18 2.64 -4.28 -3.94
C ILE A 18 2.87 -3.78 -5.37
N ALA A 19 4.09 -3.91 -5.85
CA ALA A 19 4.53 -3.45 -7.17
C ALA A 19 4.38 -1.94 -7.42
N CYS A 20 4.24 -1.12 -6.37
CA CYS A 20 4.18 0.33 -6.47
C CYS A 20 5.55 0.98 -6.21
N ASP A 21 5.74 2.17 -6.77
CA ASP A 21 6.94 3.00 -6.63
C ASP A 21 6.61 4.47 -6.28
N GLY A 22 5.47 4.66 -5.59
CA GLY A 22 4.99 5.96 -5.16
C GLY A 22 3.96 6.62 -6.08
N PHE A 23 3.62 6.04 -7.24
CA PHE A 23 2.70 6.63 -8.21
C PHE A 23 1.33 6.98 -7.60
N ILE A 24 0.86 6.18 -6.66
CA ILE A 24 -0.44 6.33 -6.02
C ILE A 24 -0.55 7.62 -5.18
N TRP A 25 0.57 8.14 -4.71
CA TRP A 25 0.67 9.34 -3.87
C TRP A 25 0.82 10.63 -4.67
N LYS A 26 0.83 10.57 -6.01
CA LYS A 26 1.12 11.69 -6.92
C LYS A 26 0.40 12.98 -6.56
N TYR A 27 -0.89 12.90 -6.28
CA TYR A 27 -1.72 14.07 -5.98
C TYR A 27 -1.80 14.40 -4.49
N LEU A 28 -1.47 13.45 -3.62
CA LEU A 28 -1.51 13.65 -2.18
C LEU A 28 -0.21 14.26 -1.64
N TRP A 29 0.91 14.00 -2.30
CA TRP A 29 2.24 14.39 -1.81
C TRP A 29 2.37 15.88 -1.52
N ASP A 30 2.03 16.71 -2.49
CA ASP A 30 2.21 18.19 -2.38
C ASP A 30 1.26 18.77 -1.34
N ASP A 31 0.07 18.24 -1.18
CA ASP A 31 -0.90 18.68 -0.18
C ASP A 31 -0.40 18.35 1.23
N LEU A 32 0.03 17.11 1.46
CA LEU A 32 0.61 16.70 2.73
C LEU A 32 1.85 17.51 3.11
N ALA A 33 2.73 17.77 2.14
CA ALA A 33 3.99 18.50 2.37
C ALA A 33 3.80 19.95 2.80
N ARG A 34 2.59 20.51 2.66
CA ARG A 34 2.24 21.85 3.19
C ARG A 34 1.93 21.83 4.69
N THR A 35 1.58 20.67 5.23
CA THR A 35 1.06 20.54 6.59
C THR A 35 2.02 19.78 7.51
N VAL A 36 2.65 18.72 6.99
CA VAL A 36 3.54 17.84 7.73
C VAL A 36 4.78 17.50 6.90
N ARG A 37 5.83 17.05 7.58
CA ARG A 37 6.96 16.43 6.88
C ARG A 37 6.50 15.15 6.20
N VAL A 38 6.90 14.90 4.95
CA VAL A 38 6.53 13.69 4.21
C VAL A 38 7.76 12.84 3.94
N ALA A 39 7.64 11.55 4.18
CA ALA A 39 8.65 10.56 3.85
C ALA A 39 8.04 9.42 3.03
N HIS A 40 8.73 9.03 1.98
CA HIS A 40 8.39 7.88 1.16
C HIS A 40 9.63 6.99 1.00
N TRP A 41 9.41 5.70 0.90
CA TRP A 41 10.46 4.70 0.74
C TRP A 41 9.99 3.60 -0.21
N HIS A 42 10.93 2.96 -0.90
CA HIS A 42 10.60 1.86 -1.79
C HIS A 42 10.88 0.53 -1.10
N TYR A 43 9.97 -0.42 -1.26
CA TYR A 43 10.20 -1.81 -0.84
C TYR A 43 11.41 -2.41 -1.53
N ARG A 44 11.96 -3.48 -0.97
CA ARG A 44 13.06 -4.23 -1.57
C ARG A 44 12.71 -4.63 -3.01
N GLY A 45 13.59 -4.36 -3.95
CA GLY A 45 13.40 -4.62 -5.36
C GLY A 45 12.41 -3.73 -6.10
N HIS A 46 11.89 -2.66 -5.45
CA HIS A 46 10.97 -1.69 -6.04
C HIS A 46 11.64 -0.34 -6.24
N GLY A 47 11.24 0.40 -7.27
CA GLY A 47 11.71 1.75 -7.53
C GLY A 47 13.24 1.85 -7.50
N ARG A 48 13.77 2.63 -6.56
CA ARG A 48 15.23 2.83 -6.39
C ARG A 48 15.88 1.88 -5.37
N SER A 49 15.10 1.02 -4.71
CA SER A 49 15.64 0.04 -3.77
C SER A 49 16.19 -1.19 -4.49
N GLY A 50 17.38 -1.63 -4.09
CA GLY A 50 17.99 -2.85 -4.61
C GLY A 50 17.19 -4.11 -4.25
N ARG A 51 17.45 -5.18 -5.00
CA ARG A 51 16.94 -6.51 -4.64
C ARG A 51 17.52 -6.97 -3.30
N PRO A 52 16.77 -7.76 -2.52
CA PRO A 52 17.33 -8.30 -1.27
C PRO A 52 18.54 -9.17 -1.56
N VAL A 53 19.57 -9.06 -0.72
CA VAL A 53 20.80 -9.89 -0.81
C VAL A 53 20.45 -11.38 -0.63
N VAL A 54 19.50 -11.66 0.26
CA VAL A 54 18.90 -12.98 0.47
C VAL A 54 17.53 -12.95 -0.19
N PRO A 55 17.32 -13.62 -1.34
CA PRO A 55 16.09 -13.50 -2.14
C PRO A 55 14.80 -13.81 -1.38
N GLU A 56 14.87 -14.70 -0.38
CA GLU A 56 13.75 -15.10 0.46
C GLU A 56 13.30 -14.00 1.43
N ARG A 57 14.15 -12.97 1.65
CA ARG A 57 13.83 -11.85 2.53
C ARG A 57 13.00 -10.78 1.82
N ILE A 58 11.79 -11.18 1.46
CA ILE A 58 10.80 -10.37 0.74
C ILE A 58 9.40 -10.48 1.36
N ASP A 59 9.31 -11.09 2.53
CA ASP A 59 8.05 -11.24 3.24
C ASP A 59 7.53 -9.90 3.78
N LEU A 60 6.24 -9.86 4.09
CA LEU A 60 5.60 -8.66 4.64
C LEU A 60 6.35 -8.14 5.89
N LEU A 61 6.76 -9.03 6.78
CA LEU A 61 7.49 -8.65 8.00
C LEU A 61 8.90 -8.12 7.73
N ASP A 62 9.53 -8.48 6.61
CA ASP A 62 10.78 -7.85 6.19
C ASP A 62 10.56 -6.36 5.85
N HIS A 63 9.45 -6.03 5.19
CA HIS A 63 9.08 -4.64 4.89
C HIS A 63 8.69 -3.85 6.15
N VAL A 64 8.06 -4.49 7.13
CA VAL A 64 7.78 -3.88 8.44
C VAL A 64 9.08 -3.53 9.18
N ASN A 65 10.06 -4.42 9.16
CA ASN A 65 11.40 -4.16 9.73
C ASN A 65 12.13 -3.04 8.96
N ASP A 66 12.00 -2.98 7.64
CA ASP A 66 12.57 -1.90 6.84
C ASP A 66 11.91 -0.55 7.18
N LEU A 67 10.59 -0.51 7.35
CA LEU A 67 9.88 0.68 7.80
C LEU A 67 10.39 1.17 9.16
N ASP A 68 10.69 0.26 10.10
CA ASP A 68 11.29 0.64 11.38
C ASP A 68 12.69 1.28 11.19
N GLN A 69 13.51 0.76 10.28
CA GLN A 69 14.79 1.38 9.95
C GLN A 69 14.60 2.76 9.28
N VAL A 70 13.61 2.92 8.42
CA VAL A 70 13.26 4.23 7.83
C VAL A 70 12.85 5.21 8.92
N ARG A 71 11.99 4.83 9.86
CA ARG A 71 11.59 5.66 11.01
C ARG A 71 12.81 6.14 11.82
N ARG A 72 13.77 5.25 12.09
CA ARG A 72 15.02 5.61 12.78
C ARG A 72 15.87 6.57 11.95
N ALA A 73 16.00 6.32 10.65
CA ALA A 73 16.80 7.12 9.76
C ALA A 73 16.30 8.56 9.59
N ILE A 74 14.97 8.77 9.65
CA ILE A 74 14.37 10.11 9.54
C ILE A 74 14.29 10.88 10.88
N GLY A 75 14.87 10.35 11.95
CA GLY A 75 15.00 11.03 13.24
C GLY A 75 14.12 10.48 14.36
N ASP A 76 13.37 9.40 14.12
CA ASP A 76 12.55 8.68 15.12
C ASP A 76 11.53 9.56 15.88
N GLY A 77 11.02 10.58 15.22
CA GLY A 77 9.98 11.47 15.73
C GLY A 77 8.58 10.86 15.67
N PRO A 78 7.53 11.64 15.99
CA PRO A 78 6.15 11.21 15.83
C PRO A 78 5.82 11.01 14.35
N VAL A 79 5.05 9.95 14.07
CA VAL A 79 4.67 9.60 12.69
C VAL A 79 3.17 9.34 12.56
N VAL A 80 2.63 9.63 11.39
CA VAL A 80 1.39 9.07 10.88
C VAL A 80 1.74 8.15 9.70
N LEU A 81 1.21 6.93 9.71
CA LEU A 81 1.46 5.96 8.65
C LEU A 81 0.29 5.95 7.67
N LEU A 82 0.58 6.21 6.41
CA LEU A 82 -0.40 6.13 5.33
C LEU A 82 -0.09 4.88 4.50
N GLY A 83 -0.98 3.90 4.51
CA GLY A 83 -0.82 2.66 3.74
C GLY A 83 -1.82 2.58 2.60
N HIS A 84 -1.37 2.16 1.43
CA HIS A 84 -2.22 1.80 0.30
C HIS A 84 -2.10 0.30 0.03
N SER A 85 -3.22 -0.41 -0.16
CA SER A 85 -3.23 -1.83 -0.50
C SER A 85 -2.42 -2.67 0.52
N MET A 86 -1.37 -3.38 0.10
CA MET A 86 -0.43 -4.10 0.98
C MET A 86 0.20 -3.18 2.04
N GLY A 87 0.39 -1.89 1.74
CA GLY A 87 0.91 -0.91 2.68
C GLY A 87 0.04 -0.74 3.93
N CYS A 88 -1.25 -1.07 3.86
CA CYS A 88 -2.12 -1.13 5.05
C CYS A 88 -1.66 -2.20 6.04
N GLN A 89 -1.30 -3.39 5.54
CA GLN A 89 -0.76 -4.47 6.38
C GLN A 89 0.58 -4.07 7.00
N VAL A 90 1.46 -3.42 6.21
CA VAL A 90 2.76 -2.93 6.71
C VAL A 90 2.55 -1.87 7.80
N ALA A 91 1.62 -0.93 7.62
CA ALA A 91 1.31 0.10 8.61
C ALA A 91 0.74 -0.49 9.91
N ILE A 92 -0.18 -1.46 9.82
CA ILE A 92 -0.77 -2.14 10.96
C ILE A 92 0.29 -2.95 11.71
N GLU A 93 1.11 -3.74 11.02
CA GLU A 93 2.18 -4.52 11.67
C GLU A 93 3.30 -3.65 12.23
N SER A 94 3.54 -2.46 11.66
CA SER A 94 4.47 -1.50 12.27
C SER A 94 3.98 -1.03 13.65
N PHE A 95 2.66 -0.97 13.87
CA PHE A 95 2.09 -0.71 15.19
C PHE A 95 2.38 -1.87 16.17
N ARG A 96 2.28 -3.13 15.71
CA ARG A 96 2.67 -4.30 16.53
C ARG A 96 4.13 -4.28 16.89
N LEU A 97 5.00 -3.96 15.92
CA LEU A 97 6.45 -3.98 16.12
C LEU A 97 6.91 -2.87 17.07
N ARG A 98 6.42 -1.64 16.87
CA ARG A 98 6.84 -0.45 17.62
C ARG A 98 5.76 0.63 17.57
N PRO A 99 4.76 0.58 18.47
CA PRO A 99 3.64 1.54 18.52
C PRO A 99 4.07 2.94 18.93
N GLU A 100 5.21 3.07 19.62
CA GLU A 100 5.67 4.35 20.15
C GLU A 100 5.85 5.34 19.02
N ARG A 101 5.38 6.56 19.22
CA ARG A 101 5.43 7.65 18.27
C ARG A 101 4.49 7.51 17.05
N ILE A 102 3.74 6.42 16.88
CA ILE A 102 2.66 6.39 15.89
C ILE A 102 1.48 7.19 16.46
N ARG A 103 1.09 8.23 15.74
CA ARG A 103 0.03 9.17 16.14
C ARG A 103 -1.29 8.93 15.44
N GLY A 104 -1.27 8.20 14.34
CA GLY A 104 -2.45 7.84 13.57
C GLY A 104 -2.14 6.93 12.41
N LEU A 105 -3.18 6.32 11.87
CA LEU A 105 -3.13 5.48 10.67
C LEU A 105 -4.10 5.99 9.62
N VAL A 106 -3.70 5.97 8.36
CA VAL A 106 -4.58 6.16 7.21
C VAL A 106 -4.45 4.92 6.32
N LEU A 107 -5.52 4.15 6.18
CA LEU A 107 -5.54 2.85 5.52
C LEU A 107 -6.42 2.92 4.27
N ILE A 108 -5.80 2.90 3.08
CA ILE A 108 -6.46 3.21 1.81
C ILE A 108 -6.52 1.97 0.93
N CYS A 109 -7.71 1.57 0.49
CA CYS A 109 -7.93 0.47 -0.44
C CYS A 109 -7.11 -0.77 -0.08
N GLY A 110 -7.20 -1.22 1.17
CA GLY A 110 -6.41 -2.31 1.70
C GLY A 110 -7.20 -3.21 2.63
N ALA A 111 -6.48 -4.15 3.25
CA ALA A 111 -7.03 -5.08 4.22
C ALA A 111 -6.04 -5.30 5.36
N SER A 112 -6.52 -5.78 6.49
CA SER A 112 -5.67 -6.23 7.60
C SER A 112 -4.98 -7.58 7.31
N GLY A 113 -5.36 -8.28 6.24
CA GLY A 113 -4.74 -9.54 5.83
C GLY A 113 -5.53 -10.32 4.79
N ARG A 114 -4.94 -11.44 4.36
CA ARG A 114 -5.53 -12.45 3.46
C ARG A 114 -6.08 -11.90 2.14
N ILE A 115 -5.41 -10.91 1.57
CA ILE A 115 -5.86 -10.19 0.36
C ILE A 115 -6.08 -11.11 -0.86
N THR A 116 -5.42 -12.26 -0.95
CA THR A 116 -5.60 -13.22 -2.05
C THR A 116 -6.84 -14.09 -1.91
N HIS A 117 -7.47 -14.13 -0.73
CA HIS A 117 -8.60 -15.03 -0.44
C HIS A 117 -9.95 -14.49 -0.91
N THR A 118 -10.03 -13.20 -1.21
CA THR A 118 -11.28 -12.56 -1.69
C THR A 118 -11.05 -11.71 -2.93
N PHE A 119 -9.89 -11.87 -3.56
CA PHE A 119 -9.59 -11.20 -4.82
C PHE A 119 -10.71 -11.43 -5.84
N ARG A 120 -11.32 -10.36 -6.35
CA ARG A 120 -12.51 -10.41 -7.23
C ARG A 120 -13.67 -11.25 -6.65
N GLY A 121 -13.84 -11.23 -5.31
CA GLY A 121 -14.90 -11.96 -4.63
C GLY A 121 -14.72 -13.48 -4.58
N THR A 122 -13.54 -14.00 -4.91
CA THR A 122 -13.26 -15.45 -4.93
C THR A 122 -11.93 -15.79 -4.23
N ASN A 123 -11.75 -17.05 -3.84
CA ASN A 123 -10.50 -17.57 -3.29
C ASN A 123 -9.61 -18.27 -4.34
N VAL A 124 -9.95 -18.14 -5.61
CA VAL A 124 -9.24 -18.82 -6.72
C VAL A 124 -7.77 -18.40 -6.76
N LEU A 125 -7.48 -17.12 -6.55
CA LEU A 125 -6.09 -16.64 -6.52
C LEU A 125 -5.28 -17.34 -5.42
N ALA A 126 -5.80 -17.44 -4.21
CA ALA A 126 -5.13 -18.12 -3.09
C ALA A 126 -4.87 -19.61 -3.39
N GLN A 127 -5.78 -20.27 -4.10
CA GLN A 127 -5.65 -21.71 -4.45
C GLN A 127 -4.65 -21.96 -5.59
N LEU A 128 -4.58 -21.08 -6.57
CA LEU A 128 -3.73 -21.26 -7.76
C LEU A 128 -2.31 -20.70 -7.59
N LEU A 129 -2.17 -19.66 -6.78
CA LEU A 129 -0.90 -18.94 -6.59
C LEU A 129 0.26 -19.86 -6.19
N PRO A 130 0.13 -20.79 -5.23
CA PRO A 130 1.24 -21.68 -4.84
C PRO A 130 1.75 -22.52 -6.02
N ARG A 131 0.86 -23.12 -6.80
CA ARG A 131 1.23 -23.92 -7.97
C ARG A 131 1.89 -23.09 -9.08
N PHE A 132 1.45 -21.84 -9.21
CA PHE A 132 2.05 -20.91 -10.18
C PHE A 132 3.46 -20.54 -9.74
N ILE A 133 3.67 -20.25 -8.45
CA ILE A 133 4.98 -19.96 -7.87
C ILE A 133 5.93 -21.16 -8.09
N GLU A 134 5.52 -22.40 -7.77
CA GLU A 134 6.33 -23.60 -7.99
C GLU A 134 6.83 -23.72 -9.44
N ARG A 135 5.98 -23.40 -10.43
CA ARG A 135 6.38 -23.44 -11.84
C ARG A 135 7.34 -22.33 -12.22
N VAL A 136 7.13 -21.13 -11.68
CA VAL A 136 8.00 -19.98 -11.92
C VAL A 136 9.37 -20.20 -11.26
N ASP A 137 9.41 -20.73 -10.05
CA ASP A 137 10.64 -21.05 -9.33
C ASP A 137 11.43 -22.20 -10.00
N ALA A 138 10.73 -23.15 -10.63
CA ALA A 138 11.39 -24.20 -11.41
C ALA A 138 12.06 -23.66 -12.69
N HIS A 139 11.57 -22.55 -13.25
CA HIS A 139 12.04 -21.99 -14.51
C HIS A 139 12.18 -20.45 -14.46
N PRO A 140 12.95 -19.86 -13.49
CA PRO A 140 12.93 -18.43 -13.22
C PRO A 140 13.44 -17.58 -14.40
N HIS A 141 14.42 -18.06 -15.16
CA HIS A 141 14.94 -17.34 -16.33
C HIS A 141 13.91 -17.25 -17.45
N LEU A 142 13.17 -18.34 -17.70
CA LEU A 142 12.10 -18.34 -18.70
C LEU A 142 10.94 -17.43 -18.28
N ALA A 143 10.55 -17.51 -17.00
CA ALA A 143 9.50 -16.68 -16.45
C ALA A 143 9.82 -15.19 -16.57
N ARG A 144 11.05 -14.77 -16.21
CA ARG A 144 11.53 -13.39 -16.38
C ARG A 144 11.53 -12.97 -17.86
N ALA A 145 12.02 -13.82 -18.74
CA ALA A 145 12.08 -13.51 -20.18
C ALA A 145 10.70 -13.37 -20.83
N LEU A 146 9.71 -14.10 -20.36
CA LEU A 146 8.32 -13.94 -20.81
C LEU A 146 7.67 -12.69 -20.20
N TRP A 147 7.86 -12.46 -18.91
CA TRP A 147 7.29 -11.32 -18.20
C TRP A 147 7.76 -9.98 -18.77
N SER A 148 9.06 -9.84 -19.00
CA SER A 148 9.67 -8.61 -19.56
C SER A 148 9.22 -8.28 -21.01
N ARG A 149 8.53 -9.21 -21.68
CA ARG A 149 7.97 -8.98 -23.01
C ARG A 149 6.52 -8.52 -22.99
N VAL A 150 5.88 -8.47 -21.82
CA VAL A 150 4.50 -7.96 -21.69
C VAL A 150 4.53 -6.44 -21.88
N PRO A 151 3.88 -5.90 -22.92
CA PRO A 151 3.84 -4.46 -23.11
C PRO A 151 3.00 -3.78 -22.00
N ALA A 152 3.49 -2.66 -21.48
CA ALA A 152 2.80 -1.93 -20.41
C ALA A 152 1.42 -1.40 -20.84
N ASP A 153 1.26 -1.01 -22.09
CA ASP A 153 -0.01 -0.58 -22.69
C ASP A 153 -1.02 -1.74 -22.81
N MET A 154 -0.55 -2.96 -23.09
CA MET A 154 -1.39 -4.14 -23.05
C MET A 154 -1.89 -4.43 -21.63
N ALA A 155 -1.04 -4.29 -20.62
CA ALA A 155 -1.44 -4.44 -19.22
C ALA A 155 -2.50 -3.39 -18.83
N LEU A 156 -2.34 -2.13 -19.26
CA LEU A 156 -3.35 -1.08 -19.08
C LEU A 156 -4.68 -1.44 -19.75
N TRP A 157 -4.64 -1.93 -20.98
CA TRP A 157 -5.85 -2.32 -21.71
C TRP A 157 -6.59 -3.46 -21.02
N ILE A 158 -5.86 -4.47 -20.52
CA ILE A 158 -6.43 -5.58 -19.75
C ILE A 158 -7.04 -5.04 -18.44
N GLY A 159 -6.34 -4.22 -17.67
CA GLY A 159 -6.86 -3.63 -16.45
C GLY A 159 -8.14 -2.84 -16.65
N LYS A 160 -8.20 -2.03 -17.75
CA LYS A 160 -9.42 -1.33 -18.14
C LYS A 160 -10.57 -2.29 -18.46
N LEU A 161 -10.31 -3.33 -19.24
CA LEU A 161 -11.32 -4.33 -19.61
C LEU A 161 -11.85 -5.09 -18.39
N MET A 162 -10.97 -5.34 -17.42
CA MET A 162 -11.29 -6.04 -16.17
C MET A 162 -11.93 -5.15 -15.10
N GLY A 163 -12.04 -3.82 -15.35
CA GLY A 163 -12.59 -2.87 -14.38
C GLY A 163 -11.71 -2.60 -13.17
N ASP A 164 -10.39 -2.72 -13.33
CA ASP A 164 -9.43 -2.51 -12.24
C ASP A 164 -9.25 -1.02 -11.90
N PHE A 165 -9.68 -0.13 -12.79
CA PHE A 165 -9.73 1.33 -12.60
C PHE A 165 -10.85 1.94 -13.46
N ASP A 166 -11.37 3.09 -13.02
CA ASP A 166 -12.37 3.86 -13.75
C ASP A 166 -11.71 4.77 -14.79
N ALA A 167 -11.67 4.31 -16.03
CA ALA A 167 -11.09 5.06 -17.14
C ALA A 167 -11.81 6.38 -17.48
N GLY A 168 -12.97 6.65 -16.89
CA GLY A 168 -13.70 7.91 -17.03
C GLY A 168 -13.22 9.00 -16.08
N THR A 169 -12.54 8.62 -15.00
CA THR A 169 -12.12 9.55 -13.93
C THR A 169 -10.60 9.63 -13.75
N ILE A 170 -9.85 8.66 -14.27
CA ILE A 170 -8.38 8.64 -14.18
C ILE A 170 -7.74 9.01 -15.51
N HIS A 171 -6.66 9.77 -15.44
CA HIS A 171 -5.79 9.96 -16.59
C HIS A 171 -4.89 8.73 -16.75
N LEU A 172 -4.96 8.06 -17.90
CA LEU A 172 -4.16 6.85 -18.18
C LEU A 172 -2.66 7.08 -18.03
N GLU A 173 -2.21 8.32 -18.24
CA GLU A 173 -0.83 8.74 -18.01
C GLU A 173 -0.38 8.59 -16.54
N ASP A 174 -1.32 8.61 -15.59
CA ASP A 174 -1.02 8.42 -14.17
C ASP A 174 -0.73 6.94 -13.84
N LEU A 175 -1.31 6.01 -14.60
CA LEU A 175 -1.09 4.57 -14.42
C LEU A 175 0.10 4.04 -15.22
N LEU A 176 0.50 4.73 -16.28
CA LEU A 176 1.58 4.24 -17.15
C LEU A 176 2.92 4.02 -16.43
N PRO A 177 3.37 4.89 -15.49
CA PRO A 177 4.56 4.63 -14.68
C PRO A 177 4.45 3.33 -13.88
N TYR A 178 3.30 3.10 -13.25
CA TYR A 178 3.04 1.87 -12.50
C TYR A 178 3.11 0.62 -13.39
N MET A 179 2.47 0.64 -14.56
CA MET A 179 2.51 -0.49 -15.48
C MET A 179 3.93 -0.78 -15.98
N LYS A 180 4.70 0.26 -16.28
CA LYS A 180 6.13 0.10 -16.62
C LYS A 180 6.91 -0.50 -15.48
N HIS A 181 6.73 0.03 -14.27
CA HIS A 181 7.40 -0.49 -13.08
C HIS A 181 7.04 -1.95 -12.80
N MET A 182 5.76 -2.32 -12.95
CA MET A 182 5.29 -3.70 -12.76
C MET A 182 5.96 -4.67 -13.74
N VAL A 183 6.14 -4.29 -15.00
CA VAL A 183 6.83 -5.13 -16.01
C VAL A 183 8.32 -5.28 -15.70
N ASP A 184 8.94 -4.26 -15.09
CA ASP A 184 10.36 -4.27 -14.71
C ASP A 184 10.64 -5.05 -13.42
N ILE A 185 9.61 -5.31 -12.60
CA ILE A 185 9.77 -6.09 -11.36
C ILE A 185 10.14 -7.54 -11.68
N ASP A 186 11.01 -8.10 -10.82
CA ASP A 186 11.34 -9.53 -10.85
C ASP A 186 10.10 -10.38 -10.54
N LEU A 187 9.57 -11.10 -11.52
CA LEU A 187 8.34 -11.88 -11.38
C LEU A 187 8.37 -12.89 -10.22
N PRO A 188 9.42 -13.72 -10.03
CA PRO A 188 9.51 -14.58 -8.84
C PRO A 188 9.36 -13.79 -7.53
N MET A 189 10.10 -12.70 -7.39
CA MET A 189 10.05 -11.84 -6.21
C MET A 189 8.64 -11.28 -5.97
N PHE A 190 8.00 -10.74 -7.01
CA PHE A 190 6.62 -10.24 -6.95
C PHE A 190 5.64 -11.32 -6.45
N LEU A 191 5.74 -12.53 -6.98
CA LEU A 191 4.86 -13.64 -6.61
C LEU A 191 5.05 -14.10 -5.16
N HIS A 192 6.28 -14.17 -4.67
CA HIS A 192 6.55 -14.49 -3.27
C HIS A 192 6.03 -13.40 -2.33
N MET A 193 6.20 -12.13 -2.69
CA MET A 193 5.65 -10.99 -1.95
C MET A 193 4.12 -11.02 -1.92
N LEU A 194 3.48 -11.31 -3.06
CA LEU A 194 2.02 -11.47 -3.17
C LEU A 194 1.52 -12.63 -2.30
N ARG A 195 2.24 -13.76 -2.29
CA ARG A 195 1.92 -14.89 -1.40
C ARG A 195 2.02 -14.47 0.07
N SER A 196 3.12 -13.85 0.47
CA SER A 196 3.32 -13.40 1.85
C SER A 196 2.21 -12.44 2.29
N ALA A 197 1.88 -11.42 1.50
CA ALA A 197 0.78 -10.52 1.78
C ALA A 197 -0.59 -11.22 1.80
N GLY A 198 -0.76 -12.24 0.96
CA GLY A 198 -2.00 -13.04 0.87
C GLY A 198 -2.20 -14.00 2.04
N GLU A 199 -1.14 -14.53 2.63
CA GLU A 199 -1.18 -15.44 3.79
C GLU A 199 -1.20 -14.68 5.11
N HIS A 200 -0.64 -13.48 5.14
CA HIS A 200 -0.54 -12.64 6.34
C HIS A 200 -1.90 -12.16 6.84
N SER A 201 -2.01 -12.02 8.17
CA SER A 201 -3.17 -11.39 8.82
C SER A 201 -2.74 -10.68 10.11
N ALA A 202 -3.09 -9.42 10.22
CA ALA A 202 -2.97 -8.58 11.41
C ALA A 202 -4.35 -8.19 11.98
N ALA A 203 -5.40 -8.95 11.65
CA ALA A 203 -6.76 -8.65 12.11
C ALA A 203 -6.89 -8.73 13.64
N ASP A 204 -6.10 -9.56 14.29
CA ASP A 204 -6.03 -9.70 15.75
C ASP A 204 -5.54 -8.42 16.45
N LEU A 205 -4.82 -7.57 15.73
CA LEU A 205 -4.25 -6.34 16.28
C LEU A 205 -5.25 -5.18 16.28
N LEU A 206 -6.20 -5.14 15.36
CA LEU A 206 -7.06 -3.98 15.12
C LEU A 206 -7.73 -3.46 16.41
N ALA A 207 -8.27 -4.35 17.24
CA ALA A 207 -8.92 -3.98 18.49
C ALA A 207 -7.98 -3.34 19.54
N ASN A 208 -6.68 -3.48 19.37
CA ASN A 208 -5.65 -2.96 20.28
C ASN A 208 -4.99 -1.67 19.77
N ILE A 209 -5.36 -1.19 18.59
CA ILE A 209 -4.83 0.06 18.02
C ILE A 209 -5.63 1.22 18.60
N ASP A 210 -5.06 1.90 19.56
CA ASP A 210 -5.69 2.97 20.35
C ASP A 210 -5.47 4.38 19.80
N VAL A 211 -4.77 4.51 18.67
CA VAL A 211 -4.59 5.78 17.95
C VAL A 211 -5.73 6.02 16.95
N PRO A 212 -6.01 7.28 16.57
CA PRO A 212 -6.95 7.59 15.49
C PRO A 212 -6.61 6.84 14.21
N ALA A 213 -7.61 6.34 13.51
CA ALA A 213 -7.42 5.64 12.24
C ALA A 213 -8.50 6.04 11.23
N LEU A 214 -8.08 6.44 10.04
CA LEU A 214 -8.96 6.71 8.91
C LEU A 214 -8.83 5.57 7.91
N VAL A 215 -9.95 4.90 7.61
CA VAL A 215 -10.03 3.86 6.59
C VAL A 215 -10.75 4.43 5.38
N ILE A 216 -10.14 4.30 4.20
CA ILE A 216 -10.70 4.77 2.92
C ILE A 216 -10.83 3.57 2.01
N GLY A 217 -12.04 3.33 1.49
CA GLY A 217 -12.33 2.24 0.56
C GLY A 217 -13.05 2.72 -0.69
N GLY A 218 -12.88 2.02 -1.81
CA GLY A 218 -13.69 2.18 -3.02
C GLY A 218 -14.80 1.13 -3.06
N ASP A 219 -16.02 1.52 -3.39
CA ASP A 219 -17.16 0.58 -3.46
C ASP A 219 -17.09 -0.36 -4.69
N LYS A 220 -16.18 -0.05 -5.64
CA LYS A 220 -15.87 -0.86 -6.81
C LYS A 220 -14.49 -1.52 -6.75
N ASP A 221 -13.83 -1.47 -5.59
CA ASP A 221 -12.53 -2.11 -5.43
C ASP A 221 -12.65 -3.64 -5.54
N SER A 222 -12.10 -4.21 -6.60
CA SER A 222 -12.10 -5.65 -6.87
C SER A 222 -10.89 -6.37 -6.27
N PHE A 223 -9.85 -5.64 -5.88
CA PHE A 223 -8.64 -6.19 -5.25
C PHE A 223 -8.81 -6.36 -3.75
N THR A 224 -9.27 -5.32 -3.08
CA THR A 224 -9.62 -5.33 -1.67
C THR A 224 -11.08 -4.87 -1.52
N PRO A 225 -12.04 -5.80 -1.67
CA PRO A 225 -13.47 -5.49 -1.66
C PRO A 225 -13.89 -4.62 -0.47
N PRO A 226 -14.93 -3.76 -0.62
CA PRO A 226 -15.32 -2.75 0.38
C PRO A 226 -15.57 -3.32 1.76
N VAL A 227 -15.98 -4.57 1.87
CA VAL A 227 -16.16 -5.26 3.15
C VAL A 227 -14.91 -5.26 4.03
N TYR A 228 -13.71 -5.23 3.45
CA TYR A 228 -12.48 -5.14 4.23
C TYR A 228 -12.31 -3.76 4.89
N ALA A 229 -12.61 -2.69 4.16
CA ALA A 229 -12.58 -1.34 4.71
C ALA A 229 -13.61 -1.20 5.85
N GLU A 230 -14.82 -1.72 5.65
CA GLU A 230 -15.88 -1.75 6.67
C GLU A 230 -15.46 -2.53 7.92
N GLN A 231 -14.90 -3.73 7.74
CA GLN A 231 -14.42 -4.56 8.84
C GLN A 231 -13.26 -3.92 9.60
N MET A 232 -12.29 -3.34 8.90
CA MET A 232 -11.18 -2.63 9.55
C MET A 232 -11.67 -1.44 10.36
N ALA A 233 -12.51 -0.59 9.78
CA ALA A 233 -13.02 0.59 10.46
C ALA A 233 -13.86 0.20 11.71
N ALA A 234 -14.68 -0.84 11.61
CA ALA A 234 -15.49 -1.33 12.73
C ALA A 234 -14.65 -1.98 13.85
N ALA A 235 -13.51 -2.61 13.52
CA ALA A 235 -12.65 -3.27 14.48
C ALA A 235 -11.67 -2.32 15.19
N LEU A 236 -11.39 -1.15 14.62
CA LEU A 236 -10.50 -0.13 15.19
C LEU A 236 -11.26 0.72 16.23
N PRO A 237 -10.81 0.83 17.49
CA PRO A 237 -11.51 1.59 18.54
C PRO A 237 -11.76 3.06 18.21
N LYS A 238 -10.89 3.68 17.41
CA LYS A 238 -11.01 5.06 16.93
C LYS A 238 -10.99 5.10 15.39
N GLY A 239 -11.64 4.10 14.76
CA GLY A 239 -11.74 3.97 13.33
C GLY A 239 -12.81 4.88 12.74
N GLU A 240 -12.48 5.59 11.67
CA GLU A 240 -13.41 6.34 10.83
C GLU A 240 -13.39 5.74 9.42
N LEU A 241 -14.54 5.64 8.77
CA LEU A 241 -14.68 5.09 7.42
C LEU A 241 -15.06 6.19 6.43
N LEU A 242 -14.33 6.26 5.31
CA LEU A 242 -14.74 6.94 4.09
C LEU A 242 -14.92 5.91 2.99
N MET A 243 -16.16 5.62 2.59
CA MET A 243 -16.46 4.80 1.42
C MET A 243 -16.71 5.69 0.22
N LEU A 244 -15.91 5.53 -0.82
CA LEU A 244 -15.94 6.35 -2.04
C LEU A 244 -16.81 5.68 -3.11
N ALA A 245 -17.91 6.33 -3.45
CA ALA A 245 -18.82 5.84 -4.47
C ALA A 245 -18.18 5.84 -5.86
N GLY A 246 -18.30 4.71 -6.57
CA GLY A 246 -17.75 4.50 -7.90
C GLY A 246 -16.23 4.43 -7.97
N ALA A 247 -15.52 4.44 -6.84
CA ALA A 247 -14.06 4.36 -6.83
C ALA A 247 -13.58 2.90 -6.78
N THR A 248 -12.43 2.65 -7.42
CA THR A 248 -11.78 1.34 -7.47
C THR A 248 -10.55 1.29 -6.54
N HIS A 249 -9.65 0.33 -6.79
CA HIS A 249 -8.41 0.16 -6.01
C HIS A 249 -7.45 1.35 -6.08
N VAL A 250 -7.58 2.18 -7.11
CA VAL A 250 -6.75 3.38 -7.31
C VAL A 250 -7.49 4.68 -6.92
N ALA A 251 -8.38 4.59 -5.94
CA ALA A 251 -9.19 5.69 -5.42
C ALA A 251 -8.41 7.01 -5.15
N PRO A 252 -7.14 7.00 -4.66
CA PRO A 252 -6.36 8.23 -4.51
C PRO A 252 -6.10 8.99 -5.81
N LEU A 253 -6.17 8.34 -6.96
CA LEU A 253 -6.04 8.98 -8.26
C LEU A 253 -7.41 9.35 -8.86
N GLU A 254 -8.43 8.52 -8.63
CA GLU A 254 -9.79 8.68 -9.16
C GLU A 254 -10.62 9.75 -8.43
N ARG A 255 -10.40 9.91 -7.13
CA ARG A 255 -11.15 10.79 -6.22
C ARG A 255 -10.20 11.65 -5.40
N LYS A 256 -9.14 12.14 -6.04
CA LYS A 256 -8.00 12.82 -5.40
C LYS A 256 -8.43 13.98 -4.50
N GLU A 257 -9.39 14.82 -4.94
CA GLU A 257 -9.83 15.97 -4.17
C GLU A 257 -10.48 15.52 -2.84
N ILE A 258 -11.40 14.56 -2.89
CA ILE A 258 -12.10 14.05 -1.70
C ILE A 258 -11.14 13.32 -0.77
N VAL A 259 -10.23 12.51 -1.32
CA VAL A 259 -9.23 11.77 -0.54
C VAL A 259 -8.29 12.72 0.16
N ASN A 260 -7.73 13.70 -0.56
CA ASN A 260 -6.77 14.64 -0.01
C ASN A 260 -7.42 15.52 1.09
N GLU A 261 -8.59 16.11 0.80
CA GLU A 261 -9.33 16.94 1.77
C GLU A 261 -9.65 16.12 3.06
N ARG A 262 -10.08 14.87 2.90
CA ARG A 262 -10.42 14.03 4.07
C ARG A 262 -9.20 13.65 4.90
N ILE A 263 -8.07 13.38 4.26
CA ILE A 263 -6.81 13.09 4.95
C ILE A 263 -6.31 14.35 5.69
N GLU A 264 -6.31 15.50 5.05
CA GLU A 264 -5.93 16.76 5.70
C GLU A 264 -6.82 17.08 6.90
N GLN A 265 -8.14 16.92 6.76
CA GLN A 265 -9.08 17.08 7.86
C GLN A 265 -8.75 16.14 9.01
N PHE A 266 -8.51 14.85 8.72
CA PHE A 266 -8.15 13.87 9.73
C PHE A 266 -6.86 14.22 10.46
N LEU A 267 -5.82 14.63 9.75
CA LEU A 267 -4.54 15.03 10.34
C LEU A 267 -4.73 16.20 11.29
N ARG A 268 -5.45 17.25 10.87
CA ARG A 268 -5.71 18.43 11.68
C ARG A 268 -6.58 18.14 12.91
N GLU A 269 -7.68 17.39 12.76
CA GLU A 269 -8.68 17.22 13.82
C GLU A 269 -8.37 16.08 14.80
N LYS A 270 -7.69 15.03 14.34
CA LYS A 270 -7.48 13.81 15.12
C LYS A 270 -6.04 13.53 15.48
N VAL A 271 -5.10 13.95 14.65
CA VAL A 271 -3.67 13.68 14.86
C VAL A 271 -2.96 14.88 15.47
N GLY A 272 -3.48 16.11 15.24
CA GLY A 272 -2.92 17.34 15.78
C GLY A 272 -1.76 17.90 14.94
N ALA A 273 -1.88 17.78 13.61
CA ALA A 273 -0.94 18.32 12.64
C ALA A 273 -1.26 19.76 12.28
#